data_987929f155363425f2e0a890ec31b3a9
#
_entry.id   987929f155363425f2e0a890ec31b3a9
#
_cell.length_a   1.000
_cell.length_b   1.000
_cell.length_c   1.000
_cell.angle_alpha   90.00
_cell.angle_beta   90.00
_cell.angle_gamma   90.00
#
_symmetry.space_group_name_H-M   'P 1'
#
loop_
_entity.id
_entity.type
_entity.pdbx_description
1 polymer ?
#
loop_
_entity_poly.entity_id
_entity_poly.type
_entity_poly.pdbx_seq_one_letter_code
_entity_poly.pdbx_strand_id
1 'polypeptide(L)'
;MAKPRHYIFLLAALVVFFGCSGIRFSHLSPEAQDFHPQSMAIFDIGAGGYEEAREAVDRIVTDELTAKGWFQKVLSVQAVQGLFKENEVLRKASADYLAKFNAVNFSDPELSKKISEEARIDALLLVNIDYWYYTKEEGQNVAKVGLGMRMIEAKTGALIWKAMHHLSADYRFSKPELKSVATDVVKQMVGVMPH
;
A
#
# COMPACT_ATOMS: atom_id res chain seq x y z
N MET A 1 -14.61 -55.67 -42.37
CA MET A 1 -14.21 -54.32 -42.78
C MET A 1 -14.72 -53.33 -41.72
N ALA A 2 -13.89 -52.97 -40.77
CA ALA A 2 -14.23 -52.08 -39.67
C ALA A 2 -13.70 -50.65 -40.02
N LYS A 3 -14.59 -49.64 -40.05
CA LYS A 3 -14.21 -48.24 -40.25
C LYS A 3 -13.61 -47.68 -38.96
N PRO A 4 -12.46 -47.05 -39.02
CA PRO A 4 -11.93 -46.33 -37.84
C PRO A 4 -12.74 -45.06 -37.56
N ARG A 5 -13.30 -45.01 -36.38
CA ARG A 5 -13.99 -43.82 -35.83
C ARG A 5 -12.93 -42.84 -35.37
N HIS A 6 -12.78 -41.74 -36.09
CA HIS A 6 -11.91 -40.62 -35.73
C HIS A 6 -12.55 -39.90 -34.54
N TYR A 7 -12.02 -40.11 -33.33
CA TYR A 7 -12.33 -39.25 -32.19
C TYR A 7 -11.52 -37.99 -32.36
N ILE A 8 -12.15 -36.98 -32.86
CA ILE A 8 -11.63 -35.62 -32.82
C ILE A 8 -11.72 -35.18 -31.37
N PHE A 9 -10.62 -35.31 -30.65
CA PHE A 9 -10.46 -34.65 -29.36
C PHE A 9 -10.41 -33.16 -29.61
N LEU A 10 -11.57 -32.51 -29.41
CA LEU A 10 -11.70 -31.07 -29.32
C LEU A 10 -11.11 -30.67 -27.98
N LEU A 11 -9.78 -30.49 -27.94
CA LEU A 11 -9.07 -29.94 -26.81
C LEU A 11 -9.45 -28.45 -26.76
N ALA A 12 -10.55 -28.16 -26.05
CA ALA A 12 -10.91 -26.80 -25.71
C ALA A 12 -9.78 -26.29 -24.78
N ALA A 13 -8.80 -25.63 -25.39
CA ALA A 13 -7.81 -24.87 -24.66
C ALA A 13 -8.57 -23.75 -23.93
N LEU A 14 -8.89 -24.01 -22.67
CA LEU A 14 -9.38 -23.01 -21.72
C LEU A 14 -8.20 -22.05 -21.49
N VAL A 15 -8.08 -21.06 -22.35
CA VAL A 15 -7.14 -19.95 -22.14
C VAL A 15 -7.72 -19.14 -20.98
N VAL A 16 -7.30 -19.52 -19.77
CA VAL A 16 -7.51 -18.70 -18.58
C VAL A 16 -6.64 -17.47 -18.81
N PHE A 17 -7.26 -16.41 -19.32
CA PHE A 17 -6.66 -15.08 -19.24
C PHE A 17 -6.58 -14.72 -17.76
N PHE A 18 -5.51 -15.12 -17.10
CA PHE A 18 -5.06 -14.40 -15.91
C PHE A 18 -4.75 -12.98 -16.40
N GLY A 19 -5.70 -12.09 -16.27
CA GLY A 19 -5.43 -10.67 -16.41
C GLY A 19 -4.34 -10.35 -15.41
N CYS A 20 -3.10 -10.22 -15.87
CA CYS A 20 -2.01 -9.63 -15.11
C CYS A 20 -2.39 -8.17 -14.86
N SER A 21 -3.19 -7.92 -13.83
CA SER A 21 -3.30 -6.60 -13.22
C SER A 21 -2.02 -6.40 -12.39
N GLY A 22 -0.89 -6.30 -13.09
CA GLY A 22 0.41 -6.06 -12.48
C GLY A 22 0.41 -4.68 -11.83
N ILE A 23 1.08 -4.57 -10.68
CA ILE A 23 1.36 -3.27 -10.06
C ILE A 23 2.03 -2.37 -11.08
N ARG A 24 1.58 -1.12 -11.18
CA ARG A 24 2.07 -0.18 -12.19
C ARG A 24 3.53 0.19 -12.00
N PHE A 25 3.94 0.28 -10.75
CA PHE A 25 5.32 0.52 -10.40
C PHE A 25 5.64 -0.12 -9.05
N SER A 26 6.73 -0.85 -8.97
CA SER A 26 7.31 -1.33 -7.72
C SER A 26 8.83 -1.28 -7.82
N HIS A 27 9.48 -0.80 -6.79
CA HIS A 27 10.93 -0.77 -6.66
C HIS A 27 11.32 -1.35 -5.31
N LEU A 28 12.20 -2.33 -5.36
CA LEU A 28 12.78 -2.98 -4.19
C LEU A 28 14.25 -2.60 -4.11
N SER A 29 14.67 -2.11 -2.96
CA SER A 29 16.08 -1.79 -2.70
C SER A 29 16.89 -3.08 -2.49
N PRO A 30 18.20 -3.09 -2.79
CA PRO A 30 19.07 -4.22 -2.47
C PRO A 30 19.06 -4.61 -0.98
N GLU A 31 18.94 -3.63 -0.10
CA GLU A 31 18.90 -3.81 1.37
C GLU A 31 17.65 -4.56 1.84
N ALA A 32 16.63 -4.67 1.00
CA ALA A 32 15.40 -5.39 1.33
C ALA A 32 15.61 -6.89 1.54
N GLN A 33 16.69 -7.48 1.01
CA GLN A 33 16.98 -8.91 1.15
C GLN A 33 17.29 -9.30 2.60
N ASP A 34 17.88 -8.38 3.36
CA ASP A 34 18.29 -8.60 4.76
C ASP A 34 17.32 -7.93 5.76
N PHE A 35 16.26 -7.27 5.26
CA PHE A 35 15.33 -6.55 6.09
C PHE A 35 14.07 -7.36 6.39
N HIS A 36 13.95 -7.88 7.62
CA HIS A 36 12.83 -8.66 8.11
C HIS A 36 12.17 -7.99 9.31
N PRO A 37 11.34 -6.96 9.11
CA PRO A 37 10.75 -6.20 10.21
C PRO A 37 9.72 -7.03 10.98
N GLN A 38 9.76 -6.96 12.30
CA GLN A 38 8.76 -7.58 13.17
C GLN A 38 7.61 -6.62 13.49
N SER A 39 7.85 -5.33 13.33
CA SER A 39 6.88 -4.28 13.63
C SER A 39 6.85 -3.21 12.56
N MET A 40 5.62 -2.79 12.21
CA MET A 40 5.36 -1.74 11.23
C MET A 40 4.41 -0.70 11.78
N ALA A 41 4.68 0.58 11.49
CA ALA A 41 3.76 1.67 11.74
C ALA A 41 3.34 2.32 10.42
N ILE A 42 2.04 2.43 10.18
CA ILE A 42 1.50 3.32 9.16
C ILE A 42 1.67 4.73 9.72
N PHE A 43 2.73 5.39 9.25
CA PHE A 43 3.25 6.58 9.90
C PHE A 43 2.56 7.85 9.46
N ASP A 44 2.18 7.90 8.18
CA ASP A 44 1.37 8.99 7.63
C ASP A 44 0.58 8.53 6.40
N ILE A 45 -0.55 9.21 6.16
CA ILE A 45 -1.32 9.11 4.94
C ILE A 45 -1.49 10.51 4.36
N GLY A 46 -0.70 10.80 3.32
CA GLY A 46 -0.83 12.01 2.54
C GLY A 46 -2.13 11.98 1.72
N ALA A 47 -3.08 12.85 2.04
CA ALA A 47 -4.41 12.81 1.43
C ALA A 47 -4.44 13.32 -0.01
N GLY A 48 -3.46 14.12 -0.45
CA GLY A 48 -3.41 14.61 -1.83
C GLY A 48 -4.61 15.46 -2.26
N GLY A 49 -5.39 16.00 -1.30
CA GLY A 49 -6.65 16.70 -1.54
C GLY A 49 -7.90 15.85 -1.29
N TYR A 50 -7.76 14.58 -0.86
CA TYR A 50 -8.84 13.64 -0.56
C TYR A 50 -8.91 13.34 0.94
N GLU A 51 -9.07 14.36 1.77
CA GLU A 51 -9.07 14.22 3.24
C GLU A 51 -10.12 13.22 3.76
N GLU A 52 -11.26 13.13 3.08
CA GLU A 52 -12.34 12.20 3.41
C GLU A 52 -11.94 10.72 3.25
N ALA A 53 -10.89 10.45 2.46
CA ALA A 53 -10.41 9.09 2.22
C ALA A 53 -9.41 8.61 3.27
N ARG A 54 -8.76 9.52 4.01
CA ARG A 54 -7.64 9.23 4.92
C ARG A 54 -7.96 8.11 5.92
N GLU A 55 -9.06 8.25 6.64
CA GLU A 55 -9.48 7.24 7.63
C GLU A 55 -9.81 5.89 7.00
N ALA A 56 -10.45 5.91 5.83
CA ALA A 56 -10.77 4.68 5.11
C ALA A 56 -9.50 3.94 4.66
N VAL A 57 -8.52 4.67 4.11
CA VAL A 57 -7.24 4.11 3.66
C VAL A 57 -6.43 3.59 4.85
N ASP A 58 -6.36 4.33 5.98
CA ASP A 58 -5.70 3.85 7.21
C ASP A 58 -6.25 2.49 7.65
N ARG A 59 -7.57 2.39 7.72
CA ARG A 59 -8.23 1.14 8.11
C ARG A 59 -7.95 0.01 7.13
N ILE A 60 -8.11 0.23 5.83
CA ILE A 60 -7.91 -0.79 4.80
C ILE A 60 -6.47 -1.31 4.81
N VAL A 61 -5.49 -0.42 4.91
CA VAL A 61 -4.06 -0.79 4.95
C VAL A 61 -3.74 -1.54 6.24
N THR A 62 -4.24 -1.07 7.39
CA THR A 62 -4.05 -1.72 8.69
C THR A 62 -4.64 -3.14 8.70
N ASP A 63 -5.87 -3.28 8.21
CA ASP A 63 -6.58 -4.56 8.17
C ASP A 63 -5.86 -5.56 7.25
N GLU A 64 -5.42 -5.14 6.06
CA GLU A 64 -4.72 -6.00 5.11
C GLU A 64 -3.36 -6.45 5.64
N LEU A 65 -2.56 -5.54 6.21
CA LEU A 65 -1.26 -5.89 6.82
C LEU A 65 -1.42 -6.84 8.00
N THR A 66 -2.43 -6.60 8.84
CA THR A 66 -2.73 -7.46 9.99
C THR A 66 -3.19 -8.85 9.54
N ALA A 67 -4.04 -8.93 8.51
CA ALA A 67 -4.53 -10.20 7.96
C ALA A 67 -3.42 -11.07 7.35
N LYS A 68 -2.34 -10.47 6.85
CA LYS A 68 -1.17 -11.22 6.36
C LYS A 68 -0.40 -11.95 7.45
N GLY A 69 -0.41 -11.42 8.67
CA GLY A 69 0.31 -12.02 9.79
C GLY A 69 1.85 -12.01 9.66
N TRP A 70 2.39 -11.18 8.76
CA TRP A 70 3.84 -11.08 8.55
C TRP A 70 4.55 -10.33 9.67
N PHE A 71 3.84 -9.37 10.28
CA PHE A 71 4.36 -8.52 11.36
C PHE A 71 3.70 -8.90 12.68
N GLN A 72 4.49 -8.99 13.73
CA GLN A 72 3.99 -9.22 15.11
C GLN A 72 3.17 -8.02 15.60
N LYS A 73 3.49 -6.81 15.09
CA LYS A 73 2.85 -5.57 15.49
C LYS A 73 2.64 -4.67 14.26
N VAL A 74 1.39 -4.29 14.02
CA VAL A 74 1.00 -3.27 13.03
C VAL A 74 0.32 -2.13 13.77
N LEU A 75 0.81 -0.91 13.61
CA LEU A 75 0.21 0.29 14.18
C LEU A 75 -0.46 1.10 13.07
N SER A 76 -1.75 1.40 13.24
CA SER A 76 -2.48 2.36 12.41
C SER A 76 -1.98 3.78 12.66
N VAL A 77 -2.31 4.72 11.77
CA VAL A 77 -2.02 6.16 11.99
C VAL A 77 -2.61 6.64 13.32
N GLN A 78 -3.85 6.20 13.63
CA GLN A 78 -4.49 6.57 14.89
C GLN A 78 -3.72 6.04 16.11
N ALA A 79 -3.19 4.82 16.06
CA ALA A 79 -2.38 4.25 17.14
C ALA A 79 -1.06 5.02 17.30
N VAL A 80 -0.39 5.37 16.21
CA VAL A 80 0.82 6.20 16.22
C VAL A 80 0.54 7.58 16.84
N GLN A 81 -0.56 8.22 16.47
CA GLN A 81 -0.98 9.48 17.07
C GLN A 81 -1.27 9.37 18.57
N GLY A 82 -1.73 8.21 19.03
CA GLY A 82 -1.87 7.90 20.46
C GLY A 82 -0.53 7.96 21.18
N LEU A 83 0.52 7.37 20.61
CA LEU A 83 1.87 7.42 21.17
C LEU A 83 2.42 8.85 21.25
N PHE A 84 2.07 9.72 20.31
CA PHE A 84 2.50 11.12 20.34
C PHE A 84 1.95 11.92 21.53
N LYS A 85 0.80 11.53 22.06
CA LYS A 85 0.20 12.19 23.25
C LYS A 85 0.96 11.85 24.52
N GLU A 86 1.59 10.69 24.56
CA GLU A 86 2.31 10.17 25.73
C GLU A 86 3.80 10.45 25.66
N ASN A 87 4.34 10.70 24.47
CA ASN A 87 5.78 10.89 24.24
C ASN A 87 6.06 12.15 23.38
N GLU A 88 6.41 13.24 24.05
CA GLU A 88 6.74 14.52 23.41
C GLU A 88 7.98 14.42 22.50
N VAL A 89 8.96 13.61 22.87
CA VAL A 89 10.18 13.40 22.08
C VAL A 89 9.83 12.73 20.75
N LEU A 90 9.00 11.69 20.81
CA LEU A 90 8.49 11.00 19.61
C LEU A 90 7.67 11.94 18.76
N ARG A 91 6.76 12.70 19.36
CA ARG A 91 5.90 13.66 18.65
C ARG A 91 6.73 14.67 17.86
N LYS A 92 7.76 15.27 18.50
CA LYS A 92 8.64 16.25 17.86
C LYS A 92 9.46 15.62 16.75
N ALA A 93 10.11 14.49 17.01
CA ALA A 93 10.90 13.78 15.99
C ALA A 93 10.07 13.41 14.77
N SER A 94 8.82 12.98 14.99
CA SER A 94 7.89 12.62 13.93
C SER A 94 7.45 13.82 13.09
N ALA A 95 7.15 14.95 13.74
CA ALA A 95 6.79 16.18 13.04
C ALA A 95 7.96 16.71 12.18
N ASP A 96 9.16 16.74 12.74
CA ASP A 96 10.37 17.17 12.03
C ASP A 96 10.70 16.23 10.85
N TYR A 97 10.55 14.91 11.05
CA TYR A 97 10.74 13.89 10.01
C TYR A 97 9.77 14.10 8.85
N LEU A 98 8.46 14.19 9.13
CA LEU A 98 7.44 14.35 8.09
C LEU A 98 7.59 15.68 7.36
N ALA A 99 7.90 16.78 8.07
CA ALA A 99 8.16 18.08 7.46
C ALA A 99 9.31 17.99 6.45
N LYS A 100 10.42 17.35 6.82
CA LYS A 100 11.60 17.18 5.96
C LYS A 100 11.31 16.24 4.80
N PHE A 101 10.65 15.10 5.09
CA PHE A 101 10.27 14.13 4.06
C PHE A 101 9.35 14.76 3.00
N ASN A 102 8.35 15.52 3.42
CA ASN A 102 7.41 16.18 2.50
C ASN A 102 8.05 17.32 1.70
N ALA A 103 9.03 18.02 2.28
CA ALA A 103 9.69 19.14 1.60
C ALA A 103 10.65 18.69 0.51
N VAL A 104 11.44 17.64 0.76
CA VAL A 104 12.55 17.24 -0.13
C VAL A 104 12.57 15.76 -0.51
N ASN A 105 11.52 15.00 -0.16
CA ASN A 105 11.39 13.58 -0.40
C ASN A 105 12.60 12.76 0.09
N PHE A 106 13.14 13.17 1.24
CA PHE A 106 14.32 12.56 1.86
C PHE A 106 13.99 12.06 3.25
N SER A 107 14.29 10.78 3.49
CA SER A 107 14.18 10.17 4.81
C SER A 107 15.43 10.51 5.62
N ASP A 108 15.26 11.30 6.67
CA ASP A 108 16.37 11.69 7.56
C ASP A 108 16.72 10.51 8.49
N PRO A 109 17.96 9.97 8.42
CA PRO A 109 18.35 8.80 9.20
C PRO A 109 18.32 9.03 10.72
N GLU A 110 18.72 10.21 11.19
CA GLU A 110 18.76 10.53 12.62
C GLU A 110 17.37 10.64 13.22
N LEU A 111 16.45 11.32 12.50
CA LEU A 111 15.06 11.43 12.93
C LEU A 111 14.36 10.08 12.85
N SER A 112 14.60 9.32 11.79
CA SER A 112 14.05 7.97 11.60
C SER A 112 14.49 7.05 12.73
N LYS A 113 15.79 7.02 13.04
CA LYS A 113 16.35 6.24 14.15
C LYS A 113 15.71 6.62 15.48
N LYS A 114 15.57 7.91 15.75
CA LYS A 114 14.94 8.40 16.98
C LYS A 114 13.49 7.93 17.10
N ILE A 115 12.73 7.94 15.97
CA ILE A 115 11.37 7.42 15.93
C ILE A 115 11.36 5.92 16.22
N SER A 116 12.29 5.15 15.60
CA SER A 116 12.44 3.71 15.85
C SER A 116 12.64 3.38 17.33
N GLU A 117 13.55 4.10 17.98
CA GLU A 117 13.91 3.90 19.40
C GLU A 117 12.72 4.24 20.32
N GLU A 118 12.09 5.38 20.12
CA GLU A 118 11.00 5.88 20.97
C GLU A 118 9.68 5.10 20.78
N ALA A 119 9.35 4.69 19.57
CA ALA A 119 8.11 3.96 19.26
C ALA A 119 8.30 2.44 19.28
N ARG A 120 9.54 1.94 19.29
CA ARG A 120 9.92 0.52 19.18
C ARG A 120 9.27 -0.12 17.96
N ILE A 121 9.62 0.42 16.78
CA ILE A 121 9.18 -0.05 15.49
C ILE A 121 10.34 -0.22 14.53
N ASP A 122 10.23 -1.22 13.64
CA ASP A 122 11.29 -1.56 12.69
C ASP A 122 11.06 -0.89 11.34
N ALA A 123 9.80 -0.72 10.94
CA ALA A 123 9.44 -0.15 9.66
C ALA A 123 8.43 0.99 9.79
N LEU A 124 8.64 2.05 8.99
CA LEU A 124 7.68 3.12 8.75
C LEU A 124 7.03 2.89 7.39
N LEU A 125 5.72 2.88 7.32
CA LEU A 125 4.96 2.88 6.08
C LEU A 125 4.36 4.26 5.86
N LEU A 126 4.77 4.93 4.78
CA LEU A 126 4.18 6.18 4.31
C LEU A 126 3.25 5.86 3.14
N VAL A 127 2.03 6.33 3.20
CA VAL A 127 1.01 6.14 2.15
C VAL A 127 0.60 7.50 1.60
N ASN A 128 0.37 7.60 0.30
CA ASN A 128 -0.24 8.77 -0.31
C ASN A 128 -1.43 8.36 -1.18
N ILE A 129 -2.44 9.21 -1.20
CA ILE A 129 -3.64 9.01 -2.02
C ILE A 129 -3.47 9.86 -3.27
N ASP A 130 -3.30 9.18 -4.43
CA ASP A 130 -3.10 9.83 -5.72
C ASP A 130 -4.43 10.09 -6.43
N TYR A 131 -5.38 9.15 -6.30
CA TYR A 131 -6.71 9.21 -6.91
C TYR A 131 -7.77 8.68 -5.96
N TRP A 132 -8.87 9.42 -5.79
CA TRP A 132 -10.04 9.01 -4.99
C TRP A 132 -11.29 9.70 -5.51
N TYR A 133 -11.72 9.33 -6.73
CA TYR A 133 -12.84 10.03 -7.36
C TYR A 133 -13.58 9.16 -8.36
N TYR A 134 -14.73 9.67 -8.79
CA TYR A 134 -15.49 9.17 -9.92
C TYR A 134 -15.31 10.11 -11.10
N THR A 135 -15.15 9.53 -12.30
CA THR A 135 -14.96 10.30 -13.52
C THR A 135 -15.52 9.55 -14.73
N LYS A 136 -15.27 10.08 -15.92
CA LYS A 136 -15.49 9.38 -17.20
C LYS A 136 -14.15 9.22 -17.90
N GLU A 137 -13.84 7.97 -18.27
CA GLU A 137 -12.70 7.63 -19.10
C GLU A 137 -13.24 6.93 -20.37
N GLU A 138 -12.84 7.39 -21.53
CA GLU A 138 -13.28 6.85 -22.84
C GLU A 138 -14.82 6.70 -22.96
N GLY A 139 -15.57 7.63 -22.38
CA GLY A 139 -17.03 7.61 -22.39
C GLY A 139 -17.70 6.69 -21.36
N GLN A 140 -16.95 5.90 -20.61
CA GLN A 140 -17.42 5.03 -19.53
C GLN A 140 -17.34 5.74 -18.18
N ASN A 141 -18.32 5.51 -17.29
CA ASN A 141 -18.20 5.96 -15.92
C ASN A 141 -17.23 5.05 -15.15
N VAL A 142 -16.29 5.62 -14.42
CA VAL A 142 -15.30 4.87 -13.64
C VAL A 142 -15.20 5.38 -12.21
N ALA A 143 -15.00 4.45 -11.27
CA ALA A 143 -14.53 4.73 -9.94
C ALA A 143 -13.01 4.51 -9.93
N LYS A 144 -12.23 5.55 -9.64
CA LYS A 144 -10.76 5.50 -9.71
C LYS A 144 -10.15 5.72 -8.34
N VAL A 145 -9.29 4.79 -7.96
CA VAL A 145 -8.48 4.86 -6.75
C VAL A 145 -7.03 4.58 -7.10
N GLY A 146 -6.14 5.42 -6.60
CA GLY A 146 -4.69 5.26 -6.75
C GLY A 146 -3.99 5.57 -5.45
N LEU A 147 -3.01 4.75 -5.11
CA LEU A 147 -2.19 4.87 -3.91
C LEU A 147 -0.71 4.75 -4.26
N GLY A 148 0.11 5.48 -3.51
CA GLY A 148 1.54 5.26 -3.40
C GLY A 148 1.89 4.78 -2.00
N MET A 149 2.84 3.85 -1.89
CA MET A 149 3.34 3.35 -0.61
C MET A 149 4.86 3.36 -0.60
N ARG A 150 5.45 3.69 0.55
CA ARG A 150 6.90 3.64 0.79
C ARG A 150 7.16 3.00 2.14
N MET A 151 7.97 1.94 2.14
CA MET A 151 8.46 1.30 3.36
C MET A 151 9.88 1.77 3.63
N ILE A 152 10.11 2.23 4.83
CA ILE A 152 11.39 2.77 5.29
C ILE A 152 11.83 1.95 6.49
N GLU A 153 13.08 1.48 6.50
CA GLU A 153 13.70 0.93 7.69
C GLU A 153 13.86 2.04 8.73
N ALA A 154 13.16 1.89 9.85
CA ALA A 154 13.08 2.97 10.82
C ALA A 154 14.45 3.27 11.49
N LYS A 155 15.31 2.26 11.65
CA LYS A 155 16.63 2.39 12.29
C LYS A 155 17.64 3.16 11.45
N THR A 156 17.62 3.02 10.14
CA THR A 156 18.59 3.61 9.21
C THR A 156 18.06 4.74 8.36
N GLY A 157 16.72 4.85 8.25
CA GLY A 157 16.08 5.75 7.31
C GLY A 157 16.14 5.27 5.85
N ALA A 158 16.63 4.06 5.58
CA ALA A 158 16.74 3.54 4.24
C ALA A 158 15.37 3.26 3.63
N LEU A 159 15.17 3.67 2.38
CA LEU A 159 13.98 3.32 1.61
C LEU A 159 14.11 1.88 1.14
N ILE A 160 13.37 0.97 1.75
CA ILE A 160 13.40 -0.46 1.46
C ILE A 160 12.56 -0.80 0.23
N TRP A 161 11.37 -0.22 0.14
CA TRP A 161 10.44 -0.51 -0.94
C TRP A 161 9.54 0.69 -1.20
N LYS A 162 9.17 0.85 -2.47
CA LYS A 162 8.11 1.76 -2.89
C LYS A 162 7.29 1.14 -4.00
N ALA A 163 6.00 1.40 -3.98
CA ALA A 163 5.09 1.02 -5.04
C ALA A 163 4.06 2.11 -5.30
N MET A 164 3.55 2.14 -6.52
CA MET A 164 2.43 2.96 -6.96
C MET A 164 1.48 2.09 -7.76
N HIS A 165 0.21 2.17 -7.43
CA HIS A 165 -0.81 1.41 -8.14
C HIS A 165 -2.12 2.16 -8.17
N HIS A 166 -2.90 1.95 -9.23
CA HIS A 166 -4.27 2.44 -9.28
C HIS A 166 -5.16 1.46 -10.04
N LEU A 167 -6.43 1.46 -9.67
CA LEU A 167 -7.48 0.75 -10.38
C LEU A 167 -8.58 1.71 -10.79
N SER A 168 -9.17 1.41 -11.95
CA SER A 168 -10.39 2.02 -12.44
C SER A 168 -11.45 0.93 -12.57
N ALA A 169 -12.55 1.07 -11.85
CA ALA A 169 -13.68 0.15 -11.91
C ALA A 169 -14.81 0.77 -12.73
N ASP A 170 -15.07 0.22 -13.92
CA ASP A 170 -16.14 0.67 -14.81
C ASP A 170 -17.51 0.35 -14.22
N TYR A 171 -18.48 1.26 -14.43
CA TYR A 171 -19.86 1.00 -14.02
C TYR A 171 -20.88 1.66 -14.96
N ARG A 172 -22.04 0.99 -15.11
CA ARG A 172 -23.17 1.51 -15.91
C ARG A 172 -24.37 1.86 -15.05
N PHE A 173 -24.73 1.01 -14.11
CA PHE A 173 -25.94 1.15 -13.29
C PHE A 173 -25.60 1.29 -11.80
N SER A 174 -24.78 0.41 -11.27
CA SER A 174 -24.38 0.43 -9.86
C SER A 174 -22.99 1.05 -9.72
N LYS A 175 -22.92 2.13 -8.98
CA LYS A 175 -21.69 2.86 -8.70
C LYS A 175 -20.91 2.11 -7.61
N PRO A 176 -19.71 1.57 -7.88
CA PRO A 176 -18.93 0.87 -6.87
C PRO A 176 -18.44 1.86 -5.80
N GLU A 177 -18.34 1.39 -4.56
CA GLU A 177 -17.75 2.20 -3.50
C GLU A 177 -16.24 2.35 -3.71
N LEU A 178 -15.71 3.57 -3.58
CA LEU A 178 -14.26 3.82 -3.69
C LEU A 178 -13.46 3.01 -2.65
N LYS A 179 -14.04 2.74 -1.48
CA LYS A 179 -13.42 1.87 -0.45
C LYS A 179 -13.19 0.45 -0.96
N SER A 180 -14.13 -0.11 -1.71
CA SER A 180 -13.97 -1.44 -2.31
C SER A 180 -12.84 -1.46 -3.33
N VAL A 181 -12.77 -0.46 -4.21
CA VAL A 181 -11.66 -0.32 -5.17
C VAL A 181 -10.33 -0.13 -4.46
N ALA A 182 -10.31 0.67 -3.36
CA ALA A 182 -9.13 0.86 -2.53
C ALA A 182 -8.64 -0.45 -1.90
N THR A 183 -9.57 -1.29 -1.43
CA THR A 183 -9.23 -2.61 -0.86
C THR A 183 -8.49 -3.46 -1.89
N ASP A 184 -8.93 -3.47 -3.14
CA ASP A 184 -8.28 -4.24 -4.21
C ASP A 184 -6.91 -3.65 -4.57
N VAL A 185 -6.76 -2.32 -4.59
CA VAL A 185 -5.46 -1.64 -4.76
C VAL A 185 -4.50 -2.05 -3.65
N VAL A 186 -4.93 -1.95 -2.38
CA VAL A 186 -4.09 -2.28 -1.22
C VAL A 186 -3.68 -3.74 -1.21
N LYS A 187 -4.60 -4.68 -1.49
CA LYS A 187 -4.29 -6.12 -1.59
C LYS A 187 -3.20 -6.42 -2.59
N GLN A 188 -3.28 -5.79 -3.78
CA GLN A 188 -2.27 -5.98 -4.82
C GLN A 188 -0.92 -5.39 -4.40
N MET A 189 -0.91 -4.19 -3.82
CA MET A 189 0.33 -3.54 -3.37
C MET A 189 1.00 -4.30 -2.21
N VAL A 190 0.22 -4.70 -1.20
CA VAL A 190 0.72 -5.50 -0.08
C VAL A 190 1.23 -6.85 -0.56
N GLY A 191 0.59 -7.47 -1.57
CA GLY A 191 1.02 -8.74 -2.14
C GLY A 191 2.44 -8.77 -2.74
N VAL A 192 3.05 -7.62 -2.99
CA VAL A 192 4.44 -7.49 -3.49
C VAL A 192 5.36 -6.74 -2.52
N MET A 193 4.88 -6.47 -1.31
CA MET A 193 5.66 -5.84 -0.25
C MET A 193 6.66 -6.85 0.33
N PRO A 194 7.93 -6.47 0.55
CA PRO A 194 8.89 -7.32 1.25
C PRO A 194 8.51 -7.46 2.75
N HIS A 195 8.80 -8.63 3.34
CA HIS A 195 8.43 -8.97 4.71
C HIS A 195 9.38 -10.01 5.32
#